data_541b0eef8d5936dc67c3d10265ebde76
#
_entry.id   541b0eef8d5936dc67c3d10265ebde76
#
_cell.length_a   1.000
_cell.length_b   1.000
_cell.length_c   1.000
_cell.angle_alpha   90.00
_cell.angle_beta   90.00
_cell.angle_gamma   90.00
#
_symmetry.space_group_name_H-M   'P 1'
#
loop_
_entity.id
_entity.type
_entity.pdbx_description
1 polymer ?
#
loop_
_entity_poly.entity_id
_entity_poly.type
_entity_poly.pdbx_seq_one_letter_code
_entity_poly.pdbx_strand_id
1 'polypeptide(L)'
;EVVEEFNVFNTDVIETTEEIPDIQTRSHITYKVTKLNRTSEIGAYTGQSVSGEPGVTISLSQMKATSFSASSNVAWNVKGKAQATLGFNFSKSYTIGHSGSRKVPSTHNGRKVKRAELKAYRLYDKHTFKVTWTSIHVKQPQYYGTYWAKKPSGYHYKMVYYYK
;
A
#
# COMPACT_ATOMS: atom_id res chain seq x y z
N GLU A 1 -1.89 -20.32 19.23
CA GLU A 1 -2.10 -19.04 18.54
C GLU A 1 -2.38 -19.33 17.07
N VAL A 2 -3.56 -19.00 16.60
CA VAL A 2 -3.93 -19.12 15.18
C VAL A 2 -4.22 -17.73 14.64
N VAL A 3 -3.62 -17.41 13.50
CA VAL A 3 -3.75 -16.12 12.84
C VAL A 3 -4.56 -16.28 11.55
N GLU A 4 -5.66 -15.57 11.44
CA GLU A 4 -6.40 -15.38 10.20
C GLU A 4 -6.02 -14.03 9.61
N GLU A 5 -5.67 -13.99 8.33
CA GLU A 5 -5.22 -12.77 7.66
C GLU A 5 -6.18 -12.38 6.53
N PHE A 6 -6.47 -11.08 6.41
CA PHE A 6 -7.28 -10.54 5.31
C PHE A 6 -6.94 -9.08 5.01
N ASN A 7 -7.20 -8.67 3.77
CA ASN A 7 -6.97 -7.30 3.30
C ASN A 7 -8.29 -6.55 3.16
N VAL A 8 -8.28 -5.28 3.54
CA VAL A 8 -9.35 -4.33 3.23
C VAL A 8 -8.77 -3.19 2.42
N PHE A 9 -9.25 -3.05 1.18
CA PHE A 9 -8.86 -1.96 0.30
C PHE A 9 -9.81 -0.79 0.51
N ASN A 10 -9.26 0.38 0.82
CA ASN A 10 -10.04 1.59 0.98
C ASN A 10 -10.13 2.36 -0.34
N THR A 11 -11.36 2.60 -0.79
CA THR A 11 -11.64 3.45 -1.95
C THR A 11 -11.76 4.92 -1.56
N ASP A 12 -12.01 5.21 -0.30
CA ASP A 12 -12.18 6.58 0.22
C ASP A 12 -10.88 7.10 0.82
N VAL A 13 -9.94 7.40 -0.05
CA VAL A 13 -8.64 7.95 0.32
C VAL A 13 -8.72 9.48 0.22
N ILE A 14 -8.58 10.16 1.36
CA ILE A 14 -8.46 11.62 1.38
C ILE A 14 -7.03 11.98 0.95
N GLU A 15 -6.92 12.54 -0.24
CA GLU A 15 -5.67 12.99 -0.81
C GLU A 15 -5.26 14.35 -0.25
N THR A 16 -4.05 14.43 0.27
CA THR A 16 -3.42 15.73 0.58
C THR A 16 -2.67 16.17 -0.68
N THR A 17 -3.16 17.20 -1.34
CA THR A 17 -2.57 17.69 -2.59
C THR A 17 -1.33 18.53 -2.29
N GLU A 18 -0.15 18.00 -2.59
CA GLU A 18 1.02 18.80 -2.88
C GLU A 18 1.27 18.74 -4.39
N GLU A 19 1.24 19.88 -5.06
CA GLU A 19 1.60 19.97 -6.47
C GLU A 19 3.11 19.71 -6.62
N ILE A 20 3.46 18.70 -7.41
CA ILE A 20 4.84 18.52 -7.82
C ILE A 20 5.10 19.44 -9.01
N PRO A 21 6.11 20.33 -8.93
CA PRO A 21 6.51 21.09 -10.09
C PRO A 21 6.95 20.15 -11.20
N ASP A 22 6.40 20.37 -12.39
CA ASP A 22 6.79 19.67 -13.60
C ASP A 22 8.23 20.06 -13.95
N ILE A 23 9.18 19.16 -13.68
CA ILE A 23 10.58 19.37 -14.02
C ILE A 23 10.77 18.95 -15.47
N GLN A 24 10.68 19.92 -16.37
CA GLN A 24 11.05 19.72 -17.77
C GLN A 24 12.56 19.57 -17.86
N THR A 25 13.04 18.36 -18.12
CA THR A 25 14.44 18.14 -18.46
C THR A 25 14.68 18.53 -19.91
N ARG A 26 15.59 19.48 -20.13
CA ARG A 26 16.04 19.91 -21.46
C ARG A 26 17.04 18.94 -22.09
N SER A 27 17.08 17.69 -21.70
CA SER A 27 18.01 16.73 -22.28
C SER A 27 17.41 16.12 -23.55
N HIS A 28 18.26 15.81 -24.52
CA HIS A 28 17.90 15.08 -25.74
C HIS A 28 17.58 13.61 -25.48
N ILE A 29 17.51 13.21 -24.22
CA ILE A 29 17.21 11.87 -23.77
C ILE A 29 15.72 11.75 -23.53
N THR A 30 15.11 10.73 -24.14
CA THR A 30 13.71 10.37 -23.91
C THR A 30 13.65 9.11 -23.09
N TYR A 31 12.95 9.15 -21.97
CA TYR A 31 12.73 8.00 -21.12
C TYR A 31 11.39 7.35 -21.43
N LYS A 32 11.36 6.03 -21.41
CA LYS A 32 10.15 5.21 -21.52
C LYS A 32 10.00 4.33 -20.29
N VAL A 33 8.82 4.38 -19.71
CA VAL A 33 8.44 3.55 -18.55
C VAL A 33 7.56 2.41 -19.02
N THR A 34 7.96 1.17 -18.72
CA THR A 34 7.21 -0.04 -19.03
C THR A 34 6.80 -0.72 -17.75
N LYS A 35 5.50 -0.86 -17.53
CA LYS A 35 4.94 -1.56 -16.36
C LYS A 35 5.29 -3.05 -16.43
N LEU A 36 5.83 -3.61 -15.37
CA LEU A 36 6.20 -5.01 -15.28
C LEU A 36 5.23 -5.80 -14.41
N ASN A 37 5.00 -5.33 -13.17
CA ASN A 37 4.25 -6.07 -12.17
C ASN A 37 3.52 -5.12 -11.22
N ARG A 38 2.44 -5.63 -10.62
CA ARG A 38 1.67 -4.93 -9.60
C ARG A 38 1.27 -5.93 -8.53
N THR A 39 1.63 -5.65 -7.28
CA THR A 39 1.35 -6.53 -6.13
C THR A 39 0.87 -5.73 -4.94
N SER A 40 0.17 -6.39 -4.02
CA SER A 40 -0.10 -5.84 -2.70
C SER A 40 1.09 -6.15 -1.79
N GLU A 41 1.59 -5.14 -1.07
CA GLU A 41 2.69 -5.27 -0.11
C GLU A 41 2.22 -4.93 1.29
N ILE A 42 2.45 -5.83 2.24
CA ILE A 42 2.15 -5.61 3.64
C ILE A 42 3.31 -4.83 4.25
N GLY A 43 2.99 -3.70 4.87
CA GLY A 43 3.96 -2.83 5.50
C GLY A 43 4.00 -3.00 7.03
N ALA A 44 4.42 -1.94 7.71
CA ALA A 44 4.60 -1.95 9.15
C ALA A 44 3.27 -2.05 9.91
N TYR A 45 3.34 -2.61 11.12
CA TYR A 45 2.26 -2.58 12.09
C TYR A 45 1.92 -1.14 12.47
N THR A 46 0.62 -0.79 12.44
CA THR A 46 0.17 0.57 12.74
C THR A 46 0.19 0.91 14.23
N GLY A 47 0.39 -0.07 15.11
CA GLY A 47 0.23 0.08 16.54
C GLY A 47 -1.22 0.01 17.01
N GLN A 48 -2.16 -0.19 16.10
CA GLN A 48 -3.58 -0.24 16.43
C GLN A 48 -4.12 -1.65 16.42
N SER A 49 -4.85 -1.97 17.47
CA SER A 49 -5.54 -3.25 17.61
C SER A 49 -6.86 -3.05 18.34
N VAL A 50 -7.76 -3.99 18.16
CA VAL A 50 -9.01 -4.07 18.89
C VAL A 50 -9.26 -5.54 19.24
N SER A 51 -9.75 -5.80 20.45
CA SER A 51 -10.03 -7.16 20.91
C SER A 51 -11.48 -7.30 21.35
N GLY A 52 -11.95 -8.53 21.38
CA GLY A 52 -13.29 -8.86 21.82
C GLY A 52 -13.39 -10.30 22.29
N GLU A 53 -14.41 -10.55 23.12
CA GLU A 53 -14.80 -11.88 23.58
C GLU A 53 -15.70 -12.58 22.56
N PRO A 54 -15.88 -13.90 22.64
CA PRO A 54 -16.79 -14.63 21.79
C PRO A 54 -18.22 -14.04 21.78
N GLY A 55 -18.78 -13.87 20.58
CA GLY A 55 -20.11 -13.28 20.39
C GLY A 55 -20.10 -11.76 20.17
N VAL A 56 -19.02 -11.07 20.50
CA VAL A 56 -18.85 -9.62 20.28
C VAL A 56 -18.46 -9.37 18.84
N THR A 57 -19.03 -8.32 18.24
CA THR A 57 -18.62 -7.83 16.92
C THR A 57 -17.57 -6.76 17.11
N ILE A 58 -16.39 -6.99 16.56
CA ILE A 58 -15.30 -6.02 16.55
C ILE A 58 -15.54 -5.08 15.36
N SER A 59 -15.71 -3.78 15.64
CA SER A 59 -15.86 -2.74 14.63
C SER A 59 -14.53 -2.09 14.34
N LEU A 60 -14.10 -2.14 13.07
CA LEU A 60 -12.86 -1.52 12.62
C LEU A 60 -12.94 0.01 12.61
N SER A 61 -14.14 0.56 12.49
CA SER A 61 -14.36 2.01 12.53
C SER A 61 -14.00 2.65 13.89
N GLN A 62 -13.87 1.85 14.96
CA GLN A 62 -13.40 2.31 16.26
C GLN A 62 -11.89 2.58 16.28
N MET A 63 -11.14 2.06 15.34
CA MET A 63 -9.71 2.35 15.19
C MET A 63 -9.53 3.72 14.55
N LYS A 64 -8.48 4.43 14.97
CA LYS A 64 -8.15 5.75 14.44
C LYS A 64 -7.56 5.64 13.03
N ALA A 65 -8.01 6.50 12.12
CA ALA A 65 -7.40 6.63 10.81
C ALA A 65 -5.92 7.02 10.93
N THR A 66 -5.08 6.49 10.07
CA THR A 66 -3.65 6.80 10.02
C THR A 66 -3.26 7.36 8.66
N SER A 67 -2.23 8.23 8.67
CA SER A 67 -1.65 8.76 7.44
C SER A 67 -0.32 8.07 7.17
N PHE A 68 -0.11 7.62 5.94
CA PHE A 68 1.16 7.12 5.49
C PHE A 68 1.40 7.46 4.02
N SER A 69 2.66 7.55 3.66
CA SER A 69 3.07 8.13 2.39
C SER A 69 3.27 7.09 1.31
N ALA A 70 3.02 7.48 0.07
CA ALA A 70 3.59 6.81 -1.09
C ALA A 70 5.11 6.90 -1.04
N SER A 71 5.80 5.98 -1.67
CA SER A 71 7.26 5.98 -1.76
C SER A 71 7.73 5.28 -3.03
N SER A 72 8.97 5.54 -3.41
CA SER A 72 9.60 4.92 -4.56
C SER A 72 11.12 4.89 -4.39
N ASN A 73 11.80 4.04 -5.15
CA ASN A 73 13.25 4.06 -5.28
C ASN A 73 13.72 4.68 -6.61
N VAL A 74 12.84 5.39 -7.29
CA VAL A 74 13.09 5.95 -8.62
C VAL A 74 14.10 7.08 -8.57
N ALA A 75 15.06 7.09 -9.50
CA ALA A 75 15.97 8.20 -9.67
C ALA A 75 15.20 9.49 -10.00
N TRP A 76 15.65 10.62 -9.46
CA TRP A 76 14.94 11.90 -9.56
C TRP A 76 14.70 12.36 -11.01
N ASN A 77 15.62 12.06 -11.93
CA ASN A 77 15.53 12.48 -13.33
C ASN A 77 14.47 11.75 -14.16
N VAL A 78 14.00 10.58 -13.70
CA VAL A 78 12.92 9.82 -14.35
C VAL A 78 11.63 9.79 -13.55
N LYS A 79 11.64 10.40 -12.36
CA LYS A 79 10.50 10.38 -11.43
C LYS A 79 9.23 10.98 -12.03
N GLY A 80 9.34 12.15 -12.69
CA GLY A 80 8.20 12.79 -13.33
C GLY A 80 7.55 11.95 -14.43
N LYS A 81 8.36 11.30 -15.28
CA LYS A 81 7.87 10.40 -16.32
C LYS A 81 7.21 9.16 -15.74
N ALA A 82 7.79 8.57 -14.70
CA ALA A 82 7.25 7.42 -14.02
C ALA A 82 5.92 7.76 -13.32
N GLN A 83 5.82 8.90 -12.64
CA GLN A 83 4.57 9.35 -12.03
C GLN A 83 3.45 9.55 -13.05
N ALA A 84 3.76 10.17 -14.19
CA ALA A 84 2.79 10.34 -15.27
C ALA A 84 2.31 8.99 -15.83
N THR A 85 3.22 8.03 -16.01
CA THR A 85 2.90 6.71 -16.55
C THR A 85 2.09 5.86 -15.58
N LEU A 86 2.45 5.87 -14.28
CA LEU A 86 1.75 5.09 -13.26
C LEU A 86 0.48 5.76 -12.73
N GLY A 87 0.35 7.07 -12.92
CA GLY A 87 -0.87 7.81 -12.58
C GLY A 87 -0.99 8.22 -11.11
N PHE A 88 0.09 8.23 -10.35
CA PHE A 88 0.07 8.75 -8.98
C PHE A 88 1.38 9.42 -8.57
N ASN A 89 1.29 10.28 -7.56
CA ASN A 89 2.42 11.00 -7.00
C ASN A 89 3.17 10.13 -5.98
N PHE A 90 4.48 9.91 -6.19
CA PHE A 90 5.29 9.03 -5.35
C PHE A 90 5.65 9.61 -3.98
N SER A 91 5.35 10.88 -3.74
CA SER A 91 5.62 11.55 -2.47
C SER A 91 4.36 11.90 -1.68
N LYS A 92 3.19 11.55 -2.21
CA LYS A 92 1.90 11.91 -1.62
C LYS A 92 1.60 11.12 -0.36
N SER A 93 1.00 11.79 0.62
CA SER A 93 0.48 11.13 1.82
C SER A 93 -1.02 10.89 1.69
N TYR A 94 -1.48 9.81 2.29
CA TYR A 94 -2.88 9.40 2.28
C TYR A 94 -3.33 9.13 3.71
N THR A 95 -4.49 9.65 4.07
CA THR A 95 -5.15 9.30 5.32
C THR A 95 -6.16 8.21 5.05
N ILE A 96 -6.00 7.06 5.69
CA ILE A 96 -6.84 5.89 5.44
C ILE A 96 -7.56 5.50 6.72
N GLY A 97 -8.90 5.50 6.67
CA GLY A 97 -9.75 5.03 7.74
C GLY A 97 -9.91 3.51 7.71
N HIS A 98 -10.35 2.97 8.83
CA HIS A 98 -10.71 1.56 8.94
C HIS A 98 -12.18 1.37 8.60
N SER A 99 -12.51 0.28 7.91
CA SER A 99 -13.89 -0.07 7.56
C SER A 99 -14.14 -1.56 7.75
N GLY A 100 -15.39 -1.89 8.04
CA GLY A 100 -15.84 -3.24 8.24
C GLY A 100 -15.95 -3.65 9.70
N SER A 101 -16.28 -4.92 9.89
CA SER A 101 -16.44 -5.53 11.21
C SER A 101 -16.16 -7.02 11.14
N ARG A 102 -15.85 -7.62 12.30
CA ARG A 102 -15.67 -9.07 12.46
C ARG A 102 -16.31 -9.52 13.75
N LYS A 103 -17.10 -10.57 13.68
CA LYS A 103 -17.65 -11.22 14.86
C LYS A 103 -16.66 -12.25 15.40
N VAL A 104 -16.40 -12.20 16.71
CA VAL A 104 -15.54 -13.20 17.36
C VAL A 104 -16.32 -14.50 17.52
N PRO A 105 -15.88 -15.61 16.90
CA PRO A 105 -16.57 -16.89 17.02
C PRO A 105 -16.37 -17.50 18.41
N SER A 106 -17.31 -18.33 18.82
CA SER A 106 -17.21 -19.11 20.09
C SER A 106 -16.17 -20.23 19.98
N THR A 107 -16.00 -20.76 18.77
CA THR A 107 -15.02 -21.81 18.45
C THR A 107 -14.26 -21.48 17.17
N HIS A 108 -13.02 -21.87 17.12
CA HIS A 108 -12.16 -21.74 15.94
C HIS A 108 -11.23 -22.95 15.87
N ASN A 109 -11.22 -23.64 14.72
CA ASN A 109 -10.47 -24.88 14.51
C ASN A 109 -10.79 -25.95 15.59
N GLY A 110 -12.06 -26.08 15.97
CA GLY A 110 -12.52 -27.06 16.94
C GLY A 110 -12.19 -26.73 18.40
N ARG A 111 -11.60 -25.57 18.69
CA ARG A 111 -11.23 -25.13 20.04
C ARG A 111 -12.07 -23.94 20.49
N LYS A 112 -12.37 -23.89 21.78
CA LYS A 112 -13.11 -22.76 22.37
C LYS A 112 -12.23 -21.52 22.41
N VAL A 113 -12.76 -20.43 21.89
CA VAL A 113 -12.08 -19.13 21.86
C VAL A 113 -12.29 -18.41 23.18
N LYS A 114 -11.21 -17.93 23.79
CA LYS A 114 -11.24 -17.07 24.98
C LYS A 114 -11.44 -15.60 24.57
N ARG A 115 -10.69 -15.15 23.62
CA ARG A 115 -10.76 -13.81 23.00
C ARG A 115 -10.09 -13.82 21.63
N ALA A 116 -10.39 -12.81 20.85
CA ALA A 116 -9.67 -12.54 19.61
C ALA A 116 -9.17 -11.09 19.59
N GLU A 117 -8.05 -10.87 18.97
CA GLU A 117 -7.44 -9.56 18.79
C GLU A 117 -7.21 -9.32 17.31
N LEU A 118 -7.68 -8.18 16.82
CA LEU A 118 -7.50 -7.76 15.43
C LEU A 118 -6.45 -6.67 15.37
N LYS A 119 -5.36 -6.93 14.65
CA LYS A 119 -4.23 -6.02 14.45
C LYS A 119 -4.22 -5.48 13.03
N ALA A 120 -3.95 -4.19 12.88
CA ALA A 120 -3.91 -3.52 11.59
C ALA A 120 -2.48 -3.25 11.14
N TYR A 121 -2.17 -3.63 9.91
CA TYR A 121 -0.90 -3.37 9.22
C TYR A 121 -1.15 -2.49 8.01
N ARG A 122 -0.19 -1.67 7.62
CA ARG A 122 -0.25 -0.89 6.39
C ARG A 122 -0.31 -1.82 5.19
N LEU A 123 -1.10 -1.46 4.19
CA LEU A 123 -1.18 -2.17 2.92
C LEU A 123 -0.89 -1.22 1.79
N TYR A 124 0.01 -1.61 0.90
CA TYR A 124 0.43 -0.83 -0.26
C TYR A 124 0.07 -1.52 -1.56
N ASP A 125 -0.23 -0.71 -2.56
CA ASP A 125 -0.29 -1.11 -3.96
C ASP A 125 1.07 -0.79 -4.58
N LYS A 126 1.86 -1.82 -4.86
CA LYS A 126 3.22 -1.72 -5.36
C LYS A 126 3.30 -2.02 -6.84
N HIS A 127 3.86 -1.08 -7.58
CA HIS A 127 4.14 -1.19 -9.00
C HIS A 127 5.63 -1.36 -9.23
N THR A 128 6.01 -2.34 -10.01
CA THR A 128 7.37 -2.53 -10.50
C THR A 128 7.40 -2.21 -11.99
N PHE A 129 8.39 -1.47 -12.43
CA PHE A 129 8.51 -1.01 -13.80
C PHE A 129 9.97 -0.92 -14.24
N LYS A 130 10.15 -1.01 -15.55
CA LYS A 130 11.43 -0.85 -16.22
C LYS A 130 11.48 0.51 -16.90
N VAL A 131 12.62 1.18 -16.83
CA VAL A 131 12.91 2.41 -17.54
C VAL A 131 13.94 2.13 -18.63
N THR A 132 13.66 2.57 -19.84
CA THR A 132 14.58 2.59 -20.97
C THR A 132 14.77 4.01 -21.45
N TRP A 133 15.86 4.28 -22.16
CA TRP A 133 16.11 5.59 -22.73
C TRP A 133 16.53 5.49 -24.20
N THR A 134 16.23 6.53 -24.95
CA THR A 134 16.70 6.78 -26.31
C THR A 134 17.23 8.19 -26.41
N SER A 135 18.03 8.45 -27.43
CA SER A 135 18.50 9.80 -27.75
C SER A 135 18.50 10.02 -29.25
N ILE A 136 18.84 11.26 -29.69
CA ILE A 136 19.01 11.54 -31.13
C ILE A 136 20.09 10.66 -31.76
N HIS A 137 21.09 10.27 -31.01
CA HIS A 137 22.21 9.44 -31.47
C HIS A 137 22.05 7.96 -31.21
N VAL A 138 21.25 7.60 -30.20
CA VAL A 138 20.99 6.22 -29.80
C VAL A 138 19.50 5.95 -29.96
N LYS A 139 19.10 5.44 -31.10
CA LYS A 139 17.68 5.18 -31.45
C LYS A 139 17.15 3.86 -30.89
N GLN A 140 18.03 2.90 -30.60
CA GLN A 140 17.67 1.64 -29.96
C GLN A 140 17.45 1.86 -28.46
N PRO A 141 16.33 1.38 -27.88
CA PRO A 141 16.09 1.53 -26.43
C PRO A 141 17.22 0.90 -25.62
N GLN A 142 17.76 1.68 -24.68
CA GLN A 142 18.79 1.24 -23.76
C GLN A 142 18.20 1.05 -22.36
N TYR A 143 18.60 0.00 -21.68
CA TYR A 143 18.19 -0.24 -20.31
C TYR A 143 18.79 0.83 -19.38
N TYR A 144 17.92 1.47 -18.58
CA TYR A 144 18.30 2.44 -17.57
C TYR A 144 18.26 1.86 -16.17
N GLY A 145 17.12 1.23 -15.81
CA GLY A 145 16.95 0.60 -14.52
C GLY A 145 15.56 -0.01 -14.34
N THR A 146 15.45 -0.82 -13.30
CA THR A 146 14.18 -1.35 -12.83
C THR A 146 13.91 -0.76 -11.45
N TYR A 147 12.71 -0.23 -11.26
CA TYR A 147 12.32 0.51 -10.08
C TYR A 147 10.97 0.05 -9.58
N TRP A 148 10.65 0.46 -8.36
CA TRP A 148 9.33 0.29 -7.80
C TRP A 148 8.77 1.61 -7.25
N ALA A 149 7.45 1.70 -7.21
CA ALA A 149 6.70 2.75 -6.55
C ALA A 149 5.48 2.15 -5.89
N LYS A 150 5.15 2.58 -4.70
CA LYS A 150 4.01 2.08 -3.96
C LYS A 150 3.21 3.21 -3.33
N LYS A 151 1.90 3.03 -3.29
CA LYS A 151 0.97 3.94 -2.62
C LYS A 151 0.15 3.19 -1.59
N PRO A 152 -0.28 3.87 -0.51
CA PRO A 152 -1.22 3.29 0.43
C PRO A 152 -2.50 2.85 -0.27
N SER A 153 -2.97 1.64 0.00
CA SER A 153 -4.20 1.10 -0.61
C SER A 153 -5.24 0.65 0.41
N GLY A 154 -4.86 0.52 1.68
CA GLY A 154 -5.75 0.06 2.73
C GLY A 154 -5.00 -0.50 3.91
N TYR A 155 -5.58 -1.52 4.53
CA TYR A 155 -4.98 -2.22 5.67
C TYR A 155 -4.99 -3.72 5.45
N HIS A 156 -3.95 -4.35 5.95
CA HIS A 156 -3.88 -5.80 6.13
C HIS A 156 -4.16 -6.10 7.60
N TYR A 157 -5.15 -6.94 7.87
CA TYR A 157 -5.55 -7.29 9.23
C TYR A 157 -5.12 -8.71 9.56
N LYS A 158 -4.65 -8.88 10.81
CA LYS A 158 -4.37 -10.19 11.40
C LYS A 158 -5.29 -10.40 12.58
N MET A 159 -6.11 -11.43 12.51
CA MET A 159 -6.98 -11.87 13.62
C MET A 159 -6.27 -12.95 14.39
N VAL A 160 -5.93 -12.66 15.64
CA VAL A 160 -5.22 -13.58 16.53
C VAL A 160 -6.24 -14.14 17.53
N TYR A 161 -6.36 -15.47 17.56
CA TYR A 161 -7.28 -16.16 18.46
C TYR A 161 -6.53 -16.69 19.67
N TYR A 162 -7.07 -16.43 20.86
CA TYR A 162 -6.60 -16.98 22.11
C TYR A 162 -7.61 -18.00 22.61
N TYR A 163 -7.15 -19.19 22.92
CA TYR A 163 -8.00 -20.30 23.31
C TYR A 163 -8.08 -20.45 24.83
N LYS A 164 -9.22 -21.03 25.27
CA LYS A 164 -9.41 -21.42 26.68
C LYS A 164 -8.55 -22.61 27.05
#